data_788fb14c0c762839c646f71ce3468dc3
#
_entry.id   788fb14c0c762839c646f71ce3468dc3
#
_cell.length_a   1.000
_cell.length_b   1.000
_cell.length_c   1.000
_cell.angle_alpha   90.00
_cell.angle_beta   90.00
_cell.angle_gamma   90.00
#
_symmetry.space_group_name_H-M   'P 1'
#
loop_
_entity.id
_entity.type
_entity.pdbx_description
1 polymer ?
#
loop_
_entity_poly.entity_id
_entity_poly.type
_entity_poly.pdbx_seq_one_letter_code
_entity_poly.pdbx_strand_id
1 'polypeptide(L)'
;MNTIVTSKEEILQTSRELIRQQGWSAVSIRSVAAACGVSVGSIYNYFDSKADLVGATVESVWSEIFHRPNDMSVFQSVESCITWMYGRMAYGSEQYPGFFTLHSLGFMRKEKEDGKGRMQQAWQHILDALCFVMTQDQKIRPDAFTEDFTEEKLASVLFSLMLSALLRQDYDPSTVLEMVRRLLY
;
A
#
# COMPACT_ATOMS: atom_id res chain seq x y z
N MET A 1 -14.28 34.39 16.97
CA MET A 1 -14.07 32.94 17.17
C MET A 1 -13.25 32.44 15.99
N ASN A 2 -11.99 32.06 16.22
CA ASN A 2 -11.20 31.47 15.16
C ASN A 2 -11.73 30.05 14.93
N THR A 3 -12.44 29.85 13.84
CA THR A 3 -12.86 28.50 13.42
C THR A 3 -11.61 27.77 13.02
N ILE A 4 -11.19 26.75 13.78
CA ILE A 4 -10.07 25.88 13.37
C ILE A 4 -10.55 25.20 12.09
N VAL A 5 -9.91 25.54 10.98
CA VAL A 5 -10.18 24.95 9.67
C VAL A 5 -9.27 23.73 9.56
N THR A 6 -9.84 22.56 9.34
CA THR A 6 -9.10 21.33 9.03
C THR A 6 -9.32 20.96 7.56
N SER A 7 -8.47 20.09 7.03
CA SER A 7 -8.57 19.56 5.69
C SER A 7 -8.64 18.04 5.72
N LYS A 8 -9.08 17.44 4.62
CA LYS A 8 -9.08 15.97 4.48
C LYS A 8 -7.69 15.39 4.69
N GLU A 9 -6.66 16.06 4.17
CA GLU A 9 -5.26 15.62 4.32
C GLU A 9 -4.78 15.71 5.77
N GLU A 10 -5.07 16.79 6.49
CA GLU A 10 -4.74 16.92 7.91
C GLU A 10 -5.43 15.86 8.77
N ILE A 11 -6.69 15.53 8.48
CA ILE A 11 -7.42 14.47 9.17
C ILE A 11 -6.76 13.11 8.92
N LEU A 12 -6.35 12.82 7.68
CA LEU A 12 -5.67 11.57 7.33
C LEU A 12 -4.27 11.50 7.94
N GLN A 13 -3.52 12.60 7.93
CA GLN A 13 -2.22 12.68 8.59
C GLN A 13 -2.33 12.43 10.09
N THR A 14 -3.29 13.09 10.76
CA THR A 14 -3.58 12.88 12.19
C THR A 14 -3.99 11.43 12.47
N SER A 15 -4.77 10.81 11.58
CA SER A 15 -5.16 9.41 11.70
C SER A 15 -3.95 8.47 11.59
N ARG A 16 -3.02 8.72 10.67
CA ARG A 16 -1.75 7.97 10.55
C ARG A 16 -0.91 8.10 11.82
N GLU A 17 -0.82 9.31 12.37
CA GLU A 17 -0.08 9.56 13.61
C GLU A 17 -0.67 8.81 14.81
N LEU A 18 -1.99 8.78 14.93
CA LEU A 18 -2.67 7.98 15.96
C LEU A 18 -2.35 6.50 15.82
N ILE A 19 -2.29 5.97 14.59
CA ILE A 19 -1.92 4.57 14.35
C ILE A 19 -0.49 4.30 14.81
N ARG A 20 0.46 5.16 14.47
CA ARG A 20 1.86 5.01 14.87
C ARG A 20 2.04 5.00 16.38
N GLN A 21 1.34 5.89 17.08
CA GLN A 21 1.52 6.10 18.51
C GLN A 21 0.74 5.09 19.36
N GLN A 22 -0.46 4.70 18.94
CA GLN A 22 -1.43 3.98 19.76
C GLN A 22 -1.98 2.71 19.08
N GLY A 23 -1.55 2.44 17.86
CA GLY A 23 -2.03 1.33 17.06
C GLY A 23 -3.37 1.60 16.37
N TRP A 24 -3.77 0.66 15.54
CA TRP A 24 -4.93 0.79 14.67
C TRP A 24 -6.26 1.02 15.39
N SER A 25 -6.45 0.40 16.55
CA SER A 25 -7.67 0.52 17.35
C SER A 25 -7.95 1.94 17.86
N ALA A 26 -6.95 2.82 17.85
CA ALA A 26 -7.07 4.20 18.24
C ALA A 26 -7.88 5.06 17.24
N VAL A 27 -8.03 4.62 15.99
CA VAL A 27 -8.72 5.39 14.95
C VAL A 27 -10.23 5.29 15.11
N SER A 28 -10.83 6.41 15.47
CA SER A 28 -12.29 6.61 15.53
C SER A 28 -12.63 8.06 15.19
N ILE A 29 -13.87 8.32 14.79
CA ILE A 29 -14.32 9.71 14.52
C ILE A 29 -14.02 10.63 15.72
N ARG A 30 -14.22 10.14 16.96
CA ARG A 30 -14.01 10.94 18.18
C ARG A 30 -12.55 11.19 18.48
N SER A 31 -11.71 10.17 18.39
CA SER A 31 -10.26 10.31 18.67
C SER A 31 -9.58 11.18 17.61
N VAL A 32 -9.94 11.01 16.34
CA VAL A 32 -9.41 11.83 15.25
C VAL A 32 -9.88 13.29 15.40
N ALA A 33 -11.16 13.56 15.68
CA ALA A 33 -11.66 14.91 15.92
C ALA A 33 -10.92 15.58 17.09
N ALA A 34 -10.75 14.86 18.20
CA ALA A 34 -10.02 15.36 19.38
C ALA A 34 -8.55 15.66 19.04
N ALA A 35 -7.87 14.79 18.31
CA ALA A 35 -6.49 14.98 17.92
C ALA A 35 -6.30 16.14 16.90
N CYS A 36 -7.27 16.36 16.01
CA CYS A 36 -7.30 17.49 15.09
C CYS A 36 -7.72 18.82 15.80
N GLY A 37 -8.21 18.77 17.04
CA GLY A 37 -8.73 19.94 17.75
C GLY A 37 -10.04 20.47 17.16
N VAL A 38 -10.85 19.63 16.50
CA VAL A 38 -12.11 20.01 15.84
C VAL A 38 -13.29 19.26 16.42
N SER A 39 -14.50 19.70 16.06
CA SER A 39 -15.73 18.98 16.45
C SER A 39 -15.88 17.68 15.67
N VAL A 40 -16.61 16.71 16.24
CA VAL A 40 -17.02 15.48 15.54
C VAL A 40 -17.78 15.79 14.24
N GLY A 41 -18.63 16.82 14.26
CA GLY A 41 -19.36 17.30 13.07
C GLY A 41 -18.43 17.77 11.95
N SER A 42 -17.26 18.35 12.31
CA SER A 42 -16.25 18.77 11.32
C SER A 42 -15.66 17.59 10.56
N ILE A 43 -15.47 16.44 11.19
CA ILE A 43 -15.02 15.21 10.52
C ILE A 43 -16.06 14.72 9.51
N TYR A 44 -17.35 14.77 9.89
CA TYR A 44 -18.45 14.35 9.00
C TYR A 44 -18.64 15.25 7.77
N ASN A 45 -18.03 16.45 7.73
CA ASN A 45 -17.97 17.25 6.50
C ASN A 45 -17.04 16.66 5.42
N TYR A 46 -16.14 15.74 5.80
CA TYR A 46 -15.14 15.15 4.90
C TYR A 46 -15.33 13.64 4.69
N PHE A 47 -16.01 12.96 5.65
CA PHE A 47 -16.19 11.51 5.63
C PHE A 47 -17.63 11.17 6.03
N ASP A 48 -18.33 10.45 5.17
CA ASP A 48 -19.76 10.14 5.34
C ASP A 48 -20.03 9.19 6.52
N SER A 49 -19.02 8.43 6.92
CA SER A 49 -19.16 7.44 8.00
C SER A 49 -17.81 7.12 8.65
N LYS A 50 -17.85 6.40 9.79
CA LYS A 50 -16.65 5.81 10.39
C LYS A 50 -15.95 4.87 9.39
N ALA A 51 -16.71 4.09 8.62
CA ALA A 51 -16.15 3.16 7.65
C ALA A 51 -15.42 3.91 6.52
N ASP A 52 -15.93 5.06 6.09
CA ASP A 52 -15.31 5.92 5.09
C ASP A 52 -13.99 6.53 5.61
N LEU A 53 -13.98 7.09 6.82
CA LEU A 53 -12.74 7.57 7.46
C LEU A 53 -11.70 6.45 7.58
N VAL A 54 -12.10 5.28 8.04
CA VAL A 54 -11.22 4.12 8.21
C VAL A 54 -10.66 3.67 6.85
N GLY A 55 -11.50 3.54 5.83
CA GLY A 55 -11.08 3.16 4.47
C GLY A 55 -10.09 4.16 3.87
N ALA A 56 -10.38 5.46 3.99
CA ALA A 56 -9.49 6.51 3.51
C ALA A 56 -8.17 6.55 4.30
N THR A 57 -8.19 6.24 5.61
CA THR A 57 -6.97 6.14 6.42
C THR A 57 -6.11 4.95 5.96
N VAL A 58 -6.72 3.79 5.69
CA VAL A 58 -5.99 2.62 5.13
C VAL A 58 -5.32 2.99 3.82
N GLU A 59 -6.07 3.57 2.89
CA GLU A 59 -5.55 4.04 1.61
C GLU A 59 -4.38 5.03 1.78
N SER A 60 -4.52 5.97 2.72
CA SER A 60 -3.50 6.96 3.05
C SER A 60 -2.21 6.32 3.62
N VAL A 61 -2.33 5.26 4.43
CA VAL A 61 -1.17 4.49 4.92
C VAL A 61 -0.47 3.77 3.77
N TRP A 62 -1.23 3.09 2.89
CA TRP A 62 -0.66 2.44 1.71
C TRP A 62 0.04 3.45 0.79
N SER A 63 -0.56 4.60 0.55
CA SER A 63 0.01 5.67 -0.27
C SER A 63 1.30 6.22 0.34
N GLU A 64 1.39 6.34 1.66
CA GLU A 64 2.62 6.78 2.34
C GLU A 64 3.71 5.70 2.27
N ILE A 65 3.36 4.42 2.47
CA ILE A 65 4.32 3.33 2.39
C ILE A 65 4.90 3.23 0.98
N PHE A 66 4.06 3.27 -0.06
CA PHE A 66 4.45 3.08 -1.46
C PHE A 66 4.47 4.39 -2.26
N HIS A 67 4.65 5.54 -1.60
CA HIS A 67 4.79 6.79 -2.33
C HIS A 67 5.97 6.72 -3.32
N ARG A 68 5.82 7.46 -4.42
CA ARG A 68 6.81 7.47 -5.49
C ARG A 68 8.19 7.82 -4.94
N PRO A 69 9.24 7.01 -5.20
CA PRO A 69 10.57 7.31 -4.71
C PRO A 69 11.12 8.57 -5.36
N ASN A 70 11.97 9.30 -4.64
CA ASN A 70 12.70 10.45 -5.20
C ASN A 70 13.69 10.00 -6.28
N ASP A 71 14.27 8.82 -6.12
CA ASP A 71 15.14 8.19 -7.08
C ASP A 71 14.36 7.24 -8.00
N MET A 72 14.15 7.68 -9.23
CA MET A 72 13.46 6.90 -10.25
C MET A 72 14.27 5.73 -10.79
N SER A 73 15.55 5.58 -10.42
CA SER A 73 16.39 4.45 -10.82
C SER A 73 15.85 3.10 -10.33
N VAL A 74 15.05 3.10 -9.26
CA VAL A 74 14.36 1.91 -8.75
C VAL A 74 13.40 1.27 -9.78
N PHE A 75 12.97 2.02 -10.78
CA PHE A 75 12.10 1.54 -11.85
C PHE A 75 12.85 1.18 -13.16
N GLN A 76 14.18 1.17 -13.13
CA GLN A 76 15.00 0.81 -14.29
C GLN A 76 15.19 -0.71 -14.47
N SER A 77 14.95 -1.49 -13.43
CA SER A 77 14.99 -2.95 -13.52
C SER A 77 13.97 -3.60 -12.59
N VAL A 78 13.55 -4.81 -12.95
CA VAL A 78 12.61 -5.59 -12.12
C VAL A 78 13.23 -5.90 -10.76
N GLU A 79 14.52 -6.21 -10.71
CA GLU A 79 15.24 -6.47 -9.45
C GLU A 79 15.23 -5.26 -8.51
N SER A 80 15.54 -4.06 -9.04
CA SER A 80 15.55 -2.83 -8.24
C SER A 80 14.16 -2.50 -7.73
N CYS A 81 13.14 -2.68 -8.56
CA CYS A 81 11.75 -2.45 -8.19
C CYS A 81 11.31 -3.39 -7.06
N ILE A 82 11.57 -4.69 -7.18
CA ILE A 82 11.24 -5.68 -6.14
C ILE A 82 11.99 -5.36 -4.84
N THR A 83 13.28 -5.07 -4.91
CA THR A 83 14.09 -4.70 -3.74
C THR A 83 13.50 -3.50 -3.02
N TRP A 84 13.14 -2.46 -3.76
CA TRP A 84 12.49 -1.28 -3.23
C TRP A 84 11.14 -1.61 -2.58
N MET A 85 10.29 -2.39 -3.26
CA MET A 85 8.96 -2.76 -2.74
C MET A 85 9.07 -3.52 -1.42
N TYR A 86 9.96 -4.50 -1.33
CA TYR A 86 10.18 -5.27 -0.09
C TYR A 86 10.75 -4.38 1.03
N GLY A 87 11.67 -3.47 0.72
CA GLY A 87 12.16 -2.47 1.66
C GLY A 87 11.05 -1.54 2.17
N ARG A 88 10.10 -1.15 1.29
CA ARG A 88 8.93 -0.35 1.71
C ARG A 88 7.97 -1.14 2.59
N MET A 89 7.77 -2.43 2.34
CA MET A 89 6.98 -3.30 3.21
C MET A 89 7.61 -3.44 4.60
N ALA A 90 8.92 -3.67 4.68
CA ALA A 90 9.65 -3.70 5.95
C ALA A 90 9.49 -2.38 6.72
N TYR A 91 9.75 -1.25 6.06
CA TYR A 91 9.54 0.08 6.63
C TYR A 91 8.10 0.28 7.13
N GLY A 92 7.10 -0.07 6.32
CA GLY A 92 5.69 0.06 6.67
C GLY A 92 5.30 -0.80 7.87
N SER A 93 5.88 -1.99 8.00
CA SER A 93 5.66 -2.88 9.14
C SER A 93 6.20 -2.29 10.44
N GLU A 94 7.34 -1.59 10.39
CA GLU A 94 7.93 -0.90 11.53
C GLU A 94 7.13 0.35 11.92
N GLN A 95 6.73 1.16 10.92
CA GLN A 95 6.02 2.41 11.16
C GLN A 95 4.56 2.20 11.59
N TYR A 96 3.93 1.11 11.14
CA TYR A 96 2.52 0.80 11.38
C TYR A 96 2.36 -0.64 11.90
N PRO A 97 2.75 -0.93 13.17
CA PRO A 97 2.71 -2.29 13.72
C PRO A 97 1.32 -2.92 13.61
N GLY A 98 1.24 -4.13 13.08
CA GLY A 98 -0.01 -4.87 12.93
C GLY A 98 -0.90 -4.42 11.75
N PHE A 99 -0.56 -3.32 11.06
CA PHE A 99 -1.37 -2.80 9.95
C PHE A 99 -1.60 -3.84 8.85
N PHE A 100 -0.55 -4.45 8.35
CA PHE A 100 -0.65 -5.44 7.28
C PHE A 100 -1.40 -6.70 7.70
N THR A 101 -1.18 -7.20 8.92
CA THR A 101 -1.85 -8.41 9.42
C THR A 101 -3.35 -8.21 9.58
N LEU A 102 -3.77 -7.04 10.10
CA LEU A 102 -5.18 -6.73 10.33
C LEU A 102 -5.94 -6.42 9.03
N HIS A 103 -5.28 -5.74 8.07
CA HIS A 103 -5.98 -5.21 6.90
C HIS A 103 -5.83 -6.09 5.67
N SER A 104 -4.70 -6.80 5.46
CA SER A 104 -4.56 -7.76 4.37
C SER A 104 -5.58 -8.90 4.47
N LEU A 105 -5.87 -9.39 5.68
CA LEU A 105 -6.87 -10.44 5.91
C LEU A 105 -8.31 -9.93 5.90
N GLY A 106 -8.55 -8.70 6.37
CA GLY A 106 -9.88 -8.09 6.40
C GLY A 106 -10.44 -7.82 5.01
N PHE A 107 -9.57 -7.48 4.06
CA PHE A 107 -9.97 -7.22 2.67
C PHE A 107 -10.16 -8.50 1.84
N MET A 108 -9.58 -9.64 2.26
CA MET A 108 -9.87 -10.96 1.66
C MET A 108 -11.23 -11.49 2.13
N ARG A 109 -11.76 -11.01 3.26
CA ARG A 109 -13.11 -11.32 3.73
C ARG A 109 -14.10 -10.34 3.12
N LYS A 110 -15.20 -10.90 2.64
CA LYS A 110 -16.31 -10.28 1.90
C LYS A 110 -17.12 -9.26 2.73
N GLU A 111 -16.52 -8.12 3.14
CA GLU A 111 -17.25 -7.07 3.85
C GLU A 111 -17.19 -5.73 3.10
N LYS A 112 -18.38 -5.35 2.61
CA LYS A 112 -18.84 -4.07 2.01
C LYS A 112 -18.13 -3.57 0.75
N GLU A 113 -18.93 -3.36 -0.28
CA GLU A 113 -18.56 -2.99 -1.67
C GLU A 113 -17.67 -1.75 -1.80
N ASP A 114 -17.81 -0.75 -0.94
CA ASP A 114 -17.06 0.51 -1.04
C ASP A 114 -15.56 0.40 -0.67
N GLY A 115 -15.19 -0.47 0.28
CA GLY A 115 -13.79 -0.70 0.66
C GLY A 115 -12.99 -1.50 -0.37
N LYS A 116 -13.67 -2.36 -1.15
CA LYS A 116 -13.04 -3.15 -2.20
C LYS A 116 -12.54 -2.31 -3.36
N GLY A 117 -13.31 -1.32 -3.81
CA GLY A 117 -12.94 -0.50 -4.96
C GLY A 117 -11.66 0.30 -4.73
N ARG A 118 -11.49 0.89 -3.54
CA ARG A 118 -10.30 1.68 -3.20
C ARG A 118 -9.03 0.84 -3.10
N MET A 119 -9.12 -0.32 -2.45
CA MET A 119 -7.99 -1.23 -2.34
C MET A 119 -7.63 -1.87 -3.68
N GLN A 120 -8.63 -2.23 -4.48
CA GLN A 120 -8.41 -2.78 -5.82
C GLN A 120 -7.71 -1.76 -6.72
N GLN A 121 -8.02 -0.47 -6.62
CA GLN A 121 -7.30 0.59 -7.32
C GLN A 121 -5.84 0.68 -6.87
N ALA A 122 -5.57 0.66 -5.55
CA ALA A 122 -4.20 0.70 -5.03
C ALA A 122 -3.38 -0.52 -5.51
N TRP A 123 -3.97 -1.70 -5.53
CA TRP A 123 -3.32 -2.91 -6.02
C TRP A 123 -3.10 -2.88 -7.53
N GLN A 124 -4.06 -2.32 -8.28
CA GLN A 124 -3.89 -2.17 -9.73
C GLN A 124 -2.69 -1.26 -10.04
N HIS A 125 -2.48 -0.18 -9.30
CA HIS A 125 -1.29 0.66 -9.48
C HIS A 125 0.03 -0.09 -9.24
N ILE A 126 0.06 -1.02 -8.30
CA ILE A 126 1.25 -1.85 -8.06
C ILE A 126 1.47 -2.81 -9.24
N LEU A 127 0.41 -3.46 -9.72
CA LEU A 127 0.48 -4.36 -10.89
C LEU A 127 0.91 -3.60 -12.14
N ASP A 128 0.32 -2.44 -12.40
CA ASP A 128 0.66 -1.59 -13.55
C ASP A 128 2.13 -1.12 -13.47
N ALA A 129 2.62 -0.77 -12.28
CA ALA A 129 4.01 -0.40 -12.08
C ALA A 129 4.96 -1.57 -12.35
N LEU A 130 4.65 -2.78 -11.90
CA LEU A 130 5.44 -3.97 -12.19
C LEU A 130 5.47 -4.27 -13.70
N CYS A 131 4.32 -4.25 -14.38
CA CYS A 131 4.25 -4.43 -15.83
C CYS A 131 5.06 -3.35 -16.55
N PHE A 132 4.91 -2.09 -16.16
CA PHE A 132 5.69 -0.98 -16.75
C PHE A 132 7.19 -1.21 -16.63
N VAL A 133 7.69 -1.60 -15.44
CA VAL A 133 9.10 -1.86 -15.23
C VAL A 133 9.59 -3.01 -16.11
N MET A 134 8.80 -4.09 -16.25
CA MET A 134 9.14 -5.21 -17.13
C MET A 134 9.27 -4.77 -18.60
N THR A 135 8.44 -3.86 -19.07
CA THR A 135 8.53 -3.33 -20.45
C THR A 135 9.70 -2.36 -20.66
N GLN A 136 10.23 -1.75 -19.59
CA GLN A 136 11.34 -0.79 -19.67
C GLN A 136 12.71 -1.42 -19.41
N ASP A 137 12.76 -2.57 -18.76
CA ASP A 137 14.00 -3.25 -18.39
C ASP A 137 14.66 -3.92 -19.62
N GLN A 138 15.64 -3.24 -20.18
CA GLN A 138 16.37 -3.68 -21.39
C GLN A 138 17.26 -4.91 -21.17
N LYS A 139 17.44 -5.37 -19.93
CA LYS A 139 18.23 -6.56 -19.62
C LYS A 139 17.42 -7.84 -19.68
N ILE A 140 16.10 -7.74 -19.76
CA ILE A 140 15.22 -8.90 -19.91
C ILE A 140 15.51 -9.56 -21.24
N ARG A 141 15.74 -10.88 -21.23
CA ARG A 141 15.98 -11.64 -22.45
C ARG A 141 14.76 -11.60 -23.38
N PRO A 142 14.95 -11.56 -24.71
CA PRO A 142 13.85 -11.39 -25.66
C PRO A 142 12.79 -12.49 -25.65
N ASP A 143 13.14 -13.69 -25.18
CA ASP A 143 12.28 -14.87 -25.10
C ASP A 143 11.73 -15.12 -23.69
N ALA A 144 11.88 -14.16 -22.76
CA ALA A 144 11.39 -14.28 -21.39
C ALA A 144 9.86 -14.38 -21.32
N PHE A 145 9.16 -13.66 -22.19
CA PHE A 145 7.69 -13.63 -22.21
C PHE A 145 7.16 -14.34 -23.45
N THR A 146 6.02 -15.01 -23.28
CA THR A 146 5.32 -15.77 -24.32
C THR A 146 3.81 -15.52 -24.20
N GLU A 147 2.99 -16.02 -25.14
CA GLU A 147 1.52 -15.94 -25.05
C GLU A 147 0.97 -16.57 -23.77
N ASP A 148 1.62 -17.65 -23.29
CA ASP A 148 1.22 -18.33 -22.06
C ASP A 148 1.84 -17.73 -20.78
N PHE A 149 2.92 -16.97 -20.89
CA PHE A 149 3.64 -16.35 -19.78
C PHE A 149 3.90 -14.87 -20.10
N THR A 150 2.97 -14.00 -19.73
CA THR A 150 3.01 -12.57 -20.01
C THR A 150 3.50 -11.76 -18.80
N GLU A 151 3.83 -10.50 -19.03
CA GLU A 151 4.21 -9.55 -17.97
C GLU A 151 3.12 -9.44 -16.91
N GLU A 152 1.84 -9.40 -17.29
CA GLU A 152 0.72 -9.31 -16.36
C GLU A 152 0.59 -10.56 -15.50
N LYS A 153 0.81 -11.74 -16.08
CA LYS A 153 0.79 -13.01 -15.32
C LYS A 153 1.92 -13.04 -14.30
N LEU A 154 3.13 -12.63 -14.71
CA LEU A 154 4.27 -12.55 -13.79
C LEU A 154 4.06 -11.46 -12.72
N ALA A 155 3.55 -10.28 -13.08
CA ALA A 155 3.20 -9.23 -12.12
C ALA A 155 2.21 -9.75 -11.07
N SER A 156 1.19 -10.49 -11.48
CA SER A 156 0.21 -11.11 -10.56
C SER A 156 0.85 -12.12 -9.61
N VAL A 157 1.79 -12.94 -10.09
CA VAL A 157 2.54 -13.88 -9.24
C VAL A 157 3.43 -13.13 -8.25
N LEU A 158 4.20 -12.14 -8.70
CA LEU A 158 5.06 -11.32 -7.84
C LEU A 158 4.24 -10.58 -6.77
N PHE A 159 3.10 -10.03 -7.14
CA PHE A 159 2.19 -9.41 -6.20
C PHE A 159 1.64 -10.41 -5.16
N SER A 160 1.32 -11.64 -5.56
CA SER A 160 0.90 -12.70 -4.64
C SER A 160 2.00 -13.07 -3.64
N LEU A 161 3.28 -13.10 -4.09
CA LEU A 161 4.43 -13.32 -3.22
C LEU A 161 4.63 -12.16 -2.23
N MET A 162 4.40 -10.91 -2.66
CA MET A 162 4.42 -9.74 -1.78
C MET A 162 3.33 -9.84 -0.70
N LEU A 163 2.09 -10.21 -1.06
CA LEU A 163 1.03 -10.42 -0.07
C LEU A 163 1.39 -11.53 0.91
N SER A 164 2.01 -12.61 0.44
CA SER A 164 2.52 -13.68 1.31
C SER A 164 3.60 -13.18 2.27
N ALA A 165 4.54 -12.35 1.80
CA ALA A 165 5.57 -11.73 2.63
C ALA A 165 4.97 -10.84 3.73
N LEU A 166 3.95 -10.03 3.41
CA LEU A 166 3.22 -9.21 4.37
C LEU A 166 2.55 -10.05 5.46
N LEU A 167 1.92 -11.18 5.09
CA LEU A 167 1.24 -12.06 6.04
C LEU A 167 2.22 -12.81 6.95
N ARG A 168 3.37 -13.21 6.41
CA ARG A 168 4.43 -13.91 7.15
C ARG A 168 5.35 -12.97 7.91
N GLN A 169 5.27 -11.66 7.66
CA GLN A 169 6.20 -10.66 8.18
C GLN A 169 7.67 -11.00 7.84
N ASP A 170 7.86 -11.55 6.65
CA ASP A 170 9.17 -11.93 6.12
C ASP A 170 9.44 -11.09 4.88
N TYR A 171 10.30 -10.11 5.03
CA TYR A 171 10.58 -9.08 4.00
C TYR A 171 11.93 -9.29 3.30
N ASP A 172 12.51 -10.49 3.37
CA ASP A 172 13.70 -10.84 2.60
C ASP A 172 13.30 -11.11 1.13
N PRO A 173 13.77 -10.28 0.17
CA PRO A 173 13.47 -10.46 -1.24
C PRO A 173 14.36 -11.51 -1.94
N SER A 174 15.37 -12.06 -1.27
CA SER A 174 16.47 -12.82 -1.90
C SER A 174 15.97 -13.97 -2.78
N THR A 175 15.02 -14.76 -2.29
CA THR A 175 14.45 -15.88 -3.04
C THR A 175 13.64 -15.41 -4.25
N VAL A 176 12.87 -14.32 -4.10
CA VAL A 176 12.09 -13.76 -5.21
C VAL A 176 13.01 -13.16 -6.26
N LEU A 177 14.08 -12.48 -5.86
CA LEU A 177 15.09 -11.94 -6.78
C LEU A 177 15.79 -13.06 -7.55
N GLU A 178 16.16 -14.15 -6.89
CA GLU A 178 16.79 -15.29 -7.57
C GLU A 178 15.82 -15.96 -8.58
N MET A 179 14.55 -16.08 -8.22
CA MET A 179 13.51 -16.56 -9.14
C MET A 179 13.39 -15.65 -10.36
N VAL A 180 13.33 -14.33 -10.15
CA VAL A 180 13.23 -13.34 -11.23
C VAL A 180 14.45 -13.39 -12.13
N ARG A 181 15.68 -13.50 -11.58
CA ARG A 181 16.90 -13.65 -12.37
C ARG A 181 16.83 -14.83 -13.33
N ARG A 182 16.41 -15.99 -12.83
CA ARG A 182 16.31 -17.19 -13.67
C ARG A 182 15.23 -17.12 -14.73
N LEU A 183 14.15 -16.37 -14.47
CA LEU A 183 13.03 -16.24 -15.39
C LEU A 183 13.29 -15.18 -16.47
N LEU A 184 13.93 -14.08 -16.12
CA LEU A 184 13.98 -12.90 -16.98
C LEU A 184 15.36 -12.62 -17.59
N TYR A 185 16.44 -13.03 -16.89
CA TYR A 185 17.84 -12.76 -17.28
C TYR A 185 18.61 -14.06 -17.50
#